data_75262d5bb53f1c6e53a79597b8156823
#
_entry.id   75262d5bb53f1c6e53a79597b8156823
#
_cell.length_a   1.000
_cell.length_b   1.000
_cell.length_c   1.000
_cell.angle_alpha   90.00
_cell.angle_beta   90.00
_cell.angle_gamma   90.00
#
_symmetry.space_group_name_H-M   'P 1'
#
loop_
_entity.id
_entity.type
_entity.pdbx_description
1 polymer ?
#
loop_
_entity_poly.entity_id
_entity_poly.type
_entity_poly.pdbx_seq_one_letter_code
_entity_poly.pdbx_strand_id
1 'polypeptide(L)'
;MLFRSGVDLRAIGGGGIGDSGHLIMTTADDVHARTVLTEDGYTFVEGESILAEVDDKPGGMARLSRALADAGVNVYGHLFLGRWGDRAMFTFVVDKPDVARPILERKG
;
A
#
# COMPACT_ATOMS: atom_id res chain seq x y z
N MET A 1 20.41 -6.54 2.62
CA MET A 1 19.69 -5.38 2.11
C MET A 1 18.90 -5.78 0.86
N LEU A 2 17.66 -5.33 0.72
CA LEU A 2 16.75 -5.78 -0.34
C LEU A 2 17.33 -5.65 -1.74
N PHE A 3 17.93 -4.51 -2.04
CA PHE A 3 18.48 -4.24 -3.38
C PHE A 3 19.61 -5.18 -3.77
N ARG A 4 20.38 -5.65 -2.78
CA ARG A 4 21.49 -6.58 -3.04
C ARG A 4 21.04 -8.03 -3.12
N SER A 5 19.82 -8.31 -2.65
CA SER A 5 19.29 -9.68 -2.56
C SER A 5 18.57 -10.12 -3.83
N GLY A 6 18.45 -9.24 -4.81
CA GLY A 6 17.74 -9.54 -6.04
C GLY A 6 16.23 -9.52 -5.92
N VAL A 7 15.69 -8.90 -4.88
CA VAL A 7 14.25 -8.71 -4.75
C VAL A 7 13.77 -7.68 -5.77
N ASP A 8 12.79 -8.05 -6.58
CA ASP A 8 12.22 -7.17 -7.59
C ASP A 8 11.15 -6.28 -6.95
N LEU A 9 11.53 -5.05 -6.64
CA LEU A 9 10.62 -4.07 -6.06
C LEU A 9 9.78 -3.43 -7.15
N ARG A 10 8.46 -3.46 -6.99
CA ARG A 10 7.50 -2.88 -7.93
C ARG A 10 7.16 -1.44 -7.57
N ALA A 11 7.01 -1.17 -6.27
CA ALA A 11 6.75 0.17 -5.78
C ALA A 11 7.32 0.27 -4.37
N ILE A 12 7.76 1.46 -4.01
CA ILE A 12 8.32 1.71 -2.69
C ILE A 12 7.97 3.12 -2.24
N GLY A 13 7.65 3.25 -0.96
CA GLY A 13 7.43 4.54 -0.32
C GLY A 13 7.76 4.40 1.15
N GLY A 14 7.85 5.52 1.85
CA GLY A 14 8.17 5.44 3.27
C GLY A 14 8.02 6.76 3.97
N GLY A 15 8.28 6.74 5.27
CA GLY A 15 8.24 7.89 6.13
C GLY A 15 8.91 7.60 7.45
N GLY A 16 8.93 8.59 8.32
CA GLY A 16 9.52 8.44 9.63
C GLY A 16 8.81 9.28 10.66
N ILE A 17 8.81 8.79 11.90
CA ILE A 17 8.29 9.52 13.06
C ILE A 17 9.34 9.40 14.16
N GLY A 18 9.90 10.55 14.58
CA GLY A 18 10.98 10.56 15.56
C GLY A 18 12.19 9.76 15.06
N ASP A 19 12.63 8.79 15.84
CA ASP A 19 13.78 7.95 15.50
C ASP A 19 13.38 6.69 14.73
N SER A 20 12.09 6.50 14.46
CA SER A 20 11.57 5.34 13.76
C SER A 20 11.25 5.68 12.31
N GLY A 21 11.66 4.81 11.40
CA GLY A 21 11.31 4.90 10.00
C GLY A 21 10.56 3.64 9.55
N HIS A 22 9.80 3.79 8.47
CA HIS A 22 9.13 2.64 7.86
C HIS A 22 9.15 2.75 6.34
N LEU A 23 9.14 1.61 5.70
CA LEU A 23 9.02 1.50 4.25
C LEU A 23 7.80 0.66 3.92
N ILE A 24 7.11 1.07 2.86
CA ILE A 24 6.02 0.31 2.27
C ILE A 24 6.49 -0.09 0.88
N MET A 25 6.36 -1.35 0.54
CA MET A 25 6.81 -1.82 -0.76
C MET A 25 5.91 -2.90 -1.31
N THR A 26 5.84 -2.97 -2.63
CA THR A 26 5.25 -4.11 -3.33
C THR A 26 6.36 -4.81 -4.10
N THR A 27 6.31 -6.13 -4.16
CA THR A 27 7.35 -6.95 -4.78
C THR A 27 6.74 -7.90 -5.79
N ALA A 28 7.58 -8.38 -6.71
CA ALA A 28 7.16 -9.39 -7.67
C ALA A 28 7.11 -10.79 -7.05
N ASP A 29 7.92 -11.02 -6.03
CA ASP A 29 8.02 -12.32 -5.34
C ASP A 29 7.96 -12.10 -3.84
N ASP A 30 6.77 -12.27 -3.28
CA ASP A 30 6.52 -12.03 -1.85
C ASP A 30 7.24 -13.03 -0.96
N VAL A 31 7.39 -14.27 -1.41
CA VAL A 31 8.10 -15.29 -0.63
C VAL A 31 9.57 -14.93 -0.47
N HIS A 32 10.21 -14.53 -1.56
CA HIS A 32 11.61 -14.11 -1.53
C HIS A 32 11.79 -12.85 -0.67
N ALA A 33 10.90 -11.87 -0.83
CA ALA A 33 10.95 -10.64 -0.04
C ALA A 33 10.79 -10.94 1.46
N ARG A 34 9.85 -11.81 1.83
CA ARG A 34 9.64 -12.22 3.22
C ARG A 34 10.90 -12.87 3.80
N THR A 35 11.51 -13.77 3.05
CA THR A 35 12.74 -14.45 3.46
C THR A 35 13.87 -13.46 3.73
N VAL A 36 14.10 -12.53 2.80
CA VAL A 36 15.15 -11.52 2.93
C VAL A 36 14.91 -10.60 4.12
N LEU A 37 13.68 -10.12 4.29
CA LEU A 37 13.34 -9.23 5.41
C LEU A 37 13.54 -9.93 6.75
N THR A 38 13.14 -11.19 6.84
CA THR A 38 13.32 -11.99 8.06
C THR A 38 14.79 -12.20 8.36
N GLU A 39 15.57 -12.57 7.37
CA GLU A 39 17.01 -12.81 7.55
C GLU A 39 17.77 -11.55 7.96
N ASP A 40 17.36 -10.40 7.43
CA ASP A 40 17.98 -9.12 7.77
C ASP A 40 17.44 -8.53 9.08
N GLY A 41 16.51 -9.18 9.73
CA GLY A 41 16.04 -8.79 11.06
C GLY A 41 15.03 -7.66 11.07
N TYR A 42 14.37 -7.38 9.95
CA TYR A 42 13.34 -6.35 9.90
C TYR A 42 12.02 -6.82 10.49
N THR A 43 11.34 -5.91 11.17
CA THR A 43 9.96 -6.13 11.60
C THR A 43 9.05 -5.64 10.46
N PHE A 44 8.10 -6.46 10.05
CA PHE A 44 7.23 -6.09 8.93
C PHE A 44 5.83 -6.66 9.10
N VAL A 45 4.89 -6.03 8.43
CA VAL A 45 3.50 -6.47 8.33
C VAL A 45 3.19 -6.68 6.86
N GLU A 46 2.54 -7.79 6.56
CA GLU A 46 2.11 -8.11 5.21
C GLU A 46 0.62 -7.85 5.05
N GLY A 47 0.25 -7.40 3.87
CA GLY A 47 -1.14 -7.26 3.50
C GLY A 47 -1.27 -7.39 1.99
N GLU A 48 -2.46 -7.71 1.54
CA GLU A 48 -2.72 -7.74 0.11
C GLU A 48 -2.78 -6.31 -0.44
N SER A 49 -2.13 -6.12 -1.58
CA SER A 49 -2.07 -4.84 -2.27
C SER A 49 -3.23 -4.74 -3.25
N ILE A 50 -4.02 -3.67 -3.14
CA ILE A 50 -5.17 -3.44 -4.00
C ILE A 50 -4.98 -2.10 -4.72
N LEU A 51 -5.10 -2.14 -6.05
CA LEU A 51 -5.00 -0.97 -6.89
C LEU A 51 -6.33 -0.20 -6.84
N ALA A 52 -6.26 1.10 -6.64
CA ALA A 52 -7.44 1.96 -6.60
C ALA A 52 -7.24 3.22 -7.44
N GLU A 53 -8.28 3.60 -8.15
CA GLU A 53 -8.39 4.86 -8.87
C GLU A 53 -9.23 5.82 -8.05
N VAL A 54 -8.72 7.01 -7.82
CA VAL A 54 -9.36 8.03 -7.00
C VAL A 54 -9.47 9.32 -7.80
N ASP A 55 -10.61 10.03 -7.66
CA ASP A 55 -10.74 11.36 -8.25
C ASP A 55 -9.64 12.28 -7.68
N ASP A 56 -8.89 12.92 -8.56
CA ASP A 56 -7.85 13.87 -8.16
C ASP A 56 -8.48 15.22 -7.89
N LYS A 57 -9.38 15.25 -6.90
CA LYS A 57 -10.14 16.43 -6.47
C LYS A 57 -10.08 16.51 -4.96
N PRO A 58 -10.23 17.69 -4.37
CA PRO A 58 -10.30 17.83 -2.92
C PRO A 58 -11.37 16.90 -2.31
N GLY A 59 -10.98 16.17 -1.29
CA GLY A 59 -11.86 15.26 -0.56
C GLY A 59 -12.00 13.86 -1.13
N GLY A 60 -11.43 13.56 -2.30
CA GLY A 60 -11.52 12.22 -2.89
C GLY A 60 -10.90 11.15 -2.00
N MET A 61 -9.68 11.38 -1.56
CA MET A 61 -8.97 10.44 -0.68
C MET A 61 -9.65 10.37 0.71
N ALA A 62 -10.17 11.49 1.20
CA ALA A 62 -10.85 11.52 2.49
C ALA A 62 -12.14 10.69 2.47
N ARG A 63 -12.90 10.76 1.39
CA ARG A 63 -14.11 9.95 1.23
C ARG A 63 -13.78 8.46 1.19
N LEU A 64 -12.75 8.10 0.45
CA LEU A 64 -12.31 6.72 0.32
C LEU A 64 -11.82 6.17 1.67
N SER A 65 -11.02 6.94 2.38
CA SER A 65 -10.50 6.56 3.68
C SER A 65 -11.63 6.37 4.69
N ARG A 66 -12.65 7.23 4.65
CA ARG A 66 -13.80 7.12 5.54
C ARG A 66 -14.61 5.86 5.22
N ALA A 67 -14.80 5.55 3.94
CA ALA A 67 -15.52 4.34 3.55
C ALA A 67 -14.81 3.08 4.04
N LEU A 68 -13.49 3.03 3.97
CA LEU A 68 -12.70 1.92 4.49
C LEU A 68 -12.81 1.80 6.00
N ALA A 69 -12.71 2.93 6.70
CA ALA A 69 -12.82 2.97 8.16
C ALA A 69 -14.20 2.52 8.62
N ASP A 70 -15.26 2.98 7.97
CA ASP A 70 -16.65 2.61 8.30
C ASP A 70 -16.89 1.11 8.08
N ALA A 71 -16.18 0.50 7.15
CA ALA A 71 -16.26 -0.94 6.89
C ALA A 71 -15.36 -1.77 7.82
N GLY A 72 -14.62 -1.13 8.72
CA GLY A 72 -13.73 -1.80 9.66
C GLY A 72 -12.43 -2.28 9.05
N VAL A 73 -12.02 -1.71 7.93
CA VAL A 73 -10.76 -2.06 7.25
C VAL A 73 -9.62 -1.21 7.79
N ASN A 74 -8.56 -1.86 8.24
CA ASN A 74 -7.31 -1.17 8.57
C ASN A 74 -6.44 -1.05 7.32
N VAL A 75 -5.97 0.15 7.06
CA VAL A 75 -5.03 0.40 5.97
C VAL A 75 -3.64 0.47 6.58
N TYR A 76 -2.79 -0.49 6.24
CA TYR A 76 -1.41 -0.49 6.70
C TYR A 76 -0.57 0.58 6.00
N GLY A 77 -0.95 0.89 4.78
CA GLY A 77 -0.29 1.94 4.03
C GLY A 77 -0.84 2.07 2.61
N HIS A 78 -0.38 3.11 1.95
CA HIS A 78 -0.74 3.35 0.55
C HIS A 78 0.45 3.98 -0.18
N LEU A 79 0.49 3.77 -1.49
CA LEU A 79 1.51 4.34 -2.36
C LEU A 79 0.83 5.03 -3.53
N PHE A 80 1.25 6.26 -3.80
CA PHE A 80 0.82 6.98 -4.99
C PHE A 80 1.60 6.46 -6.20
N LEU A 81 0.89 6.06 -7.24
CA LEU A 81 1.50 5.49 -8.44
C LEU A 81 1.55 6.46 -9.61
N GLY A 82 0.71 7.47 -9.62
CA GLY A 82 0.70 8.46 -10.69
C GLY A 82 -0.69 9.05 -10.95
N ARG A 83 -0.71 10.01 -11.86
CA ARG A 83 -1.94 10.66 -12.31
C ARG A 83 -2.16 10.44 -13.79
N TRP A 84 -3.42 10.25 -14.16
CA TRP A 84 -3.86 10.13 -15.54
C TRP A 84 -5.11 10.99 -15.69
N GLY A 85 -4.95 12.17 -16.32
CA GLY A 85 -6.04 13.12 -16.42
C GLY A 85 -6.44 13.66 -15.04
N ASP A 86 -7.72 13.50 -14.70
CA ASP A 86 -8.28 13.90 -13.41
C ASP A 86 -8.35 12.74 -12.40
N ARG A 87 -7.64 11.64 -12.68
CA ARG A 87 -7.61 10.44 -11.82
C ARG A 87 -6.23 10.25 -11.25
N ALA A 88 -6.19 9.83 -9.99
CA ALA A 88 -4.97 9.44 -9.31
C ALA A 88 -5.02 7.94 -9.03
N MET A 89 -3.88 7.27 -9.22
CA MET A 89 -3.77 5.84 -8.97
C MET A 89 -2.97 5.60 -7.70
N PHE A 90 -3.51 4.76 -6.84
CA PHE A 90 -2.88 4.35 -5.59
C PHE A 90 -2.89 2.84 -5.47
N THR A 91 -1.95 2.30 -4.72
CA THR A 91 -2.08 0.96 -4.20
C THR A 91 -2.25 1.03 -2.68
N PHE A 92 -3.16 0.24 -2.16
CA PHE A 92 -3.47 0.17 -0.73
C PHE A 92 -3.10 -1.20 -0.19
N VAL A 93 -2.48 -1.22 0.97
CA VAL A 93 -2.17 -2.47 1.68
C VAL A 93 -3.09 -2.53 2.90
N VAL A 94 -3.92 -3.55 2.97
CA VAL A 94 -5.02 -3.63 3.93
C VAL A 94 -5.05 -4.97 4.65
N ASP A 95 -5.74 -5.00 5.80
CA ASP A 95 -5.90 -6.21 6.60
C ASP A 95 -7.08 -7.10 6.15
N LYS A 96 -8.07 -6.52 5.47
CA LYS A 96 -9.28 -7.21 5.04
C LYS A 96 -9.54 -6.99 3.56
N PRO A 97 -8.75 -7.66 2.70
CA PRO A 97 -8.83 -7.40 1.27
C PRO A 97 -10.21 -7.69 0.66
N ASP A 98 -10.90 -8.72 1.14
CA ASP A 98 -12.23 -9.08 0.61
C ASP A 98 -13.27 -7.99 0.89
N VAL A 99 -13.16 -7.32 2.04
CA VAL A 99 -14.04 -6.20 2.41
C VAL A 99 -13.63 -4.94 1.67
N ALA A 100 -12.34 -4.69 1.56
CA ALA A 100 -11.79 -3.48 0.95
C ALA A 100 -11.95 -3.44 -0.56
N ARG A 101 -11.85 -4.58 -1.24
CA ARG A 101 -11.83 -4.64 -2.70
C ARG A 101 -13.05 -4.00 -3.36
N PRO A 102 -14.30 -4.28 -2.94
CA PRO A 102 -15.45 -3.62 -3.53
C PRO A 102 -15.45 -2.11 -3.33
N ILE A 103 -14.87 -1.63 -2.23
CA ILE A 103 -14.78 -0.21 -1.92
C ILE A 103 -13.72 0.46 -2.80
N LEU A 104 -12.54 -0.15 -2.90
CA LEU A 104 -11.39 0.40 -3.62
C LEU A 104 -11.53 0.32 -5.13
N GLU A 105 -12.20 -0.70 -5.64
CA GLU A 105 -12.39 -0.89 -7.08
C GLU A 105 -13.60 -0.12 -7.61
N ARG A 106 -14.36 0.51 -6.75
CA ARG A 106 -15.48 1.35 -7.17
C ARG A 106 -14.94 2.62 -7.83
N LYS A 107 -15.36 2.85 -9.06
CA LYS A 107 -15.07 4.10 -9.75
C LYS A 107 -16.00 5.16 -9.20
N GLY A 108 -15.44 6.07 -8.45
CA GLY A 108 -16.23 7.08 -7.78
C GLY A 108 -16.07 8.45 -8.31
#